data_3c4d67c64278d4d9456ca4b4c1a8bd7c
#
_entry.id   3c4d67c64278d4d9456ca4b4c1a8bd7c
#
_cell.length_a   1.000
_cell.length_b   1.000
_cell.length_c   1.000
_cell.angle_alpha   90.00
_cell.angle_beta   90.00
_cell.angle_gamma   90.00
#
_symmetry.space_group_name_H-M   'P 1'
#
loop_
_entity.id
_entity.type
_entity.pdbx_description
1 polymer ?
#
loop_
_entity_poly.entity_id
_entity_poly.type
_entity_poly.pdbx_seq_one_letter_code
_entity_poly.pdbx_strand_id
1 'polypeptide(L)'
;AAVARLLATVLDGVNAMELGAKLDGASRYQVIQRDITPELKRKIDDLHLAGVVWCELSSDRIYSTGTQLGALLGGVDDEGNGVNGIEQMMNDELTGTDGYEVYQQGNGGEQIPGTMTDSEAAVDGSDVTLTIDQDVNWYVKKVLREGKEEFGAAWAIGVVQDLQTNEIIALEDTDEIEAGSDDAKLNVSPAVSEPFEPGPIGKVITMAGLLQTGLH
;
A
#
# COMPACT_ATOMS: atom_id res chain seq x y z
N ALA A 1 -4.94 17.93 28.53
CA ALA A 1 -3.82 17.47 29.38
C ALA A 1 -4.11 16.15 30.12
N ALA A 2 -5.27 15.95 30.80
CA ALA A 2 -5.59 14.70 31.53
C ALA A 2 -5.74 13.52 30.59
N VAL A 3 -6.52 13.66 29.51
CA VAL A 3 -6.72 12.63 28.48
C VAL A 3 -5.40 12.19 27.86
N ALA A 4 -4.52 13.14 27.51
CA ALA A 4 -3.21 12.84 26.93
C ALA A 4 -2.33 11.99 27.86
N ARG A 5 -2.38 12.23 29.17
CA ARG A 5 -1.64 11.41 30.14
C ARG A 5 -2.18 9.99 30.22
N LEU A 6 -3.50 9.81 30.22
CA LEU A 6 -4.13 8.49 30.27
C LEU A 6 -3.81 7.71 28.98
N LEU A 7 -3.94 8.32 27.81
CA LEU A 7 -3.60 7.67 26.55
C LEU A 7 -2.12 7.26 26.47
N ALA A 8 -1.22 8.11 26.95
CA ALA A 8 0.22 7.81 26.98
C ALA A 8 0.58 6.63 27.91
N THR A 9 -0.33 6.13 28.75
CA THR A 9 -0.10 4.90 29.54
C THR A 9 -0.34 3.61 28.76
N VAL A 10 -1.06 3.68 27.65
CA VAL A 10 -1.46 2.51 26.84
C VAL A 10 -0.94 2.57 25.41
N LEU A 11 -0.61 3.76 24.90
CA LEU A 11 -0.06 3.97 23.56
C LEU A 11 1.47 4.02 23.65
N ASP A 12 2.13 3.03 23.06
CA ASP A 12 3.59 2.97 23.02
C ASP A 12 4.18 4.11 22.17
N GLY A 13 5.27 4.73 22.66
CA GLY A 13 5.97 5.80 21.95
C GLY A 13 5.27 7.17 21.96
N VAL A 14 4.11 7.32 22.59
CA VAL A 14 3.36 8.57 22.63
C VAL A 14 3.79 9.44 23.83
N ASN A 15 4.29 10.65 23.53
CA ASN A 15 4.62 11.64 24.55
C ASN A 15 3.37 12.39 25.01
N ALA A 16 3.02 12.28 26.31
CA ALA A 16 1.83 12.92 26.89
C ALA A 16 1.81 14.45 26.75
N MET A 17 2.98 15.11 26.72
CA MET A 17 3.08 16.56 26.58
C MET A 17 2.80 16.99 25.15
N GLU A 18 3.39 16.31 24.18
CA GLU A 18 3.17 16.55 22.74
C GLU A 18 1.73 16.25 22.34
N LEU A 19 1.20 15.10 22.80
CA LEU A 19 -0.21 14.77 22.60
C LEU A 19 -1.14 15.81 23.25
N GLY A 20 -0.80 16.29 24.45
CA GLY A 20 -1.55 17.33 25.12
C GLY A 20 -1.61 18.62 24.31
N ALA A 21 -0.48 19.06 23.76
CA ALA A 21 -0.42 20.24 22.90
C ALA A 21 -1.22 20.05 21.59
N LYS A 22 -1.17 18.84 21.01
CA LYS A 22 -1.94 18.48 19.82
C LYS A 22 -3.45 18.51 20.08
N LEU A 23 -3.91 18.00 21.23
CA LEU A 23 -5.32 17.96 21.62
C LEU A 23 -5.87 19.32 22.10
N ASP A 24 -5.02 20.23 22.55
CA ASP A 24 -5.40 21.61 22.97
C ASP A 24 -5.47 22.56 21.73
N GLY A 25 -5.24 22.06 20.51
CA GLY A 25 -5.34 22.81 19.26
C GLY A 25 -6.78 23.23 18.90
N ALA A 26 -6.91 24.05 17.86
CA ALA A 26 -8.20 24.57 17.38
C ALA A 26 -9.11 23.52 16.71
N SER A 27 -8.58 22.36 16.35
CA SER A 27 -9.34 21.29 15.70
C SER A 27 -10.22 20.54 16.70
N ARG A 28 -11.48 20.32 16.32
CA ARG A 28 -12.43 19.49 17.11
C ARG A 28 -12.21 18.01 16.92
N TYR A 29 -11.52 17.60 15.86
CA TYR A 29 -11.20 16.22 15.53
C TYR A 29 -9.68 16.09 15.35
N GLN A 30 -9.10 15.07 15.96
CA GLN A 30 -7.68 14.81 15.87
C GLN A 30 -7.41 13.32 15.88
N VAL A 31 -6.84 12.80 14.80
CA VAL A 31 -6.32 11.43 14.76
C VAL A 31 -5.12 11.33 15.69
N ILE A 32 -5.18 10.40 16.64
CA ILE A 32 -4.14 10.18 17.64
C ILE A 32 -3.18 9.10 17.18
N GLN A 33 -3.72 7.95 16.79
CA GLN A 33 -2.97 6.82 16.29
C GLN A 33 -3.84 6.02 15.31
N ARG A 34 -3.22 5.51 14.24
CA ARG A 34 -3.83 4.59 13.27
C ARG A 34 -3.42 3.16 13.60
N ASP A 35 -4.05 2.19 12.96
CA ASP A 35 -3.68 0.76 12.94
C ASP A 35 -3.54 0.16 14.34
N ILE A 36 -4.49 0.49 15.22
CA ILE A 36 -4.53 -0.05 16.56
C ILE A 36 -5.09 -1.48 16.56
N THR A 37 -4.43 -2.36 17.29
CA THR A 37 -4.90 -3.75 17.44
C THR A 37 -6.17 -3.81 18.29
N PRO A 38 -7.01 -4.88 18.13
CA PRO A 38 -8.18 -5.10 19.00
C PRO A 38 -7.84 -5.19 20.50
N GLU A 39 -6.60 -5.59 20.81
CA GLU A 39 -6.11 -5.62 22.20
C GLU A 39 -5.85 -4.21 22.72
N LEU A 40 -5.21 -3.36 21.92
CA LEU A 40 -4.96 -1.96 22.28
C LEU A 40 -6.27 -1.19 22.38
N LYS A 41 -7.24 -1.43 21.48
CA LYS A 41 -8.58 -0.87 21.57
C LYS A 41 -9.22 -1.17 22.93
N ARG A 42 -9.16 -2.43 23.40
CA ARG A 42 -9.71 -2.80 24.72
C ARG A 42 -9.05 -2.03 25.86
N LYS A 43 -7.72 -1.84 25.81
CA LYS A 43 -7.00 -1.02 26.80
C LYS A 43 -7.43 0.45 26.79
N ILE A 44 -7.74 1.00 25.60
CA ILE A 44 -8.27 2.37 25.46
C ILE A 44 -9.70 2.45 26.01
N ASP A 45 -10.55 1.49 25.72
CA ASP A 45 -11.93 1.43 26.23
C ASP A 45 -11.96 1.37 27.76
N ASP A 46 -11.02 0.63 28.38
CA ASP A 46 -10.85 0.52 29.84
C ASP A 46 -10.46 1.86 30.52
N LEU A 47 -9.95 2.83 29.78
CA LEU A 47 -9.68 4.18 30.29
C LEU A 47 -10.95 5.02 30.49
N HIS A 48 -12.11 4.54 30.06
CA HIS A 48 -13.41 5.17 30.22
C HIS A 48 -13.46 6.61 29.68
N LEU A 49 -12.83 6.85 28.52
CA LEU A 49 -12.77 8.15 27.84
C LEU A 49 -13.90 8.34 26.81
N ALA A 50 -15.00 7.58 26.90
CA ALA A 50 -16.13 7.66 26.00
C ALA A 50 -16.67 9.10 25.87
N GLY A 51 -16.97 9.49 24.62
CA GLY A 51 -17.41 10.85 24.28
C GLY A 51 -16.28 11.87 24.06
N VAL A 52 -15.02 11.50 24.35
CA VAL A 52 -13.83 12.32 24.05
C VAL A 52 -12.86 11.58 23.12
N VAL A 53 -12.76 10.26 23.29
CA VAL A 53 -11.92 9.37 22.46
C VAL A 53 -12.78 8.22 21.97
N TRP A 54 -12.66 7.90 20.72
CA TRP A 54 -13.31 6.73 20.11
C TRP A 54 -12.38 6.07 19.11
N CYS A 55 -12.66 4.83 18.77
CA CYS A 55 -11.95 4.07 17.76
C CYS A 55 -12.93 3.80 16.61
N GLU A 56 -12.48 4.06 15.41
CA GLU A 56 -13.20 3.74 14.17
C GLU A 56 -12.60 2.48 13.56
N LEU A 57 -13.42 1.67 12.89
CA LEU A 57 -12.92 0.59 12.05
C LEU A 57 -12.27 1.21 10.82
N SER A 58 -11.07 0.76 10.53
CA SER A 58 -10.39 1.06 9.27
C SER A 58 -9.89 -0.24 8.64
N SER A 59 -9.84 -0.29 7.33
CA SER A 59 -9.13 -1.33 6.59
C SER A 59 -7.69 -0.89 6.38
N ASP A 60 -6.76 -1.83 6.48
CA ASP A 60 -5.35 -1.59 6.20
C ASP A 60 -4.89 -2.54 5.10
N ARG A 61 -4.04 -2.04 4.21
CA ARG A 61 -3.47 -2.81 3.10
C ARG A 61 -2.16 -3.45 3.56
N ILE A 62 -2.13 -4.78 3.63
CA ILE A 62 -0.95 -5.53 4.05
C ILE A 62 -0.16 -6.01 2.84
N TYR A 63 1.11 -5.63 2.77
CA TYR A 63 2.02 -6.04 1.71
C TYR A 63 2.97 -7.12 2.24
N SER A 64 2.85 -8.33 1.73
CA SER A 64 3.65 -9.49 2.17
C SER A 64 4.90 -9.73 1.33
N THR A 65 5.13 -8.93 0.30
CA THR A 65 6.24 -9.10 -0.66
C THR A 65 7.56 -8.47 -0.21
N GLY A 66 7.54 -7.69 0.89
CA GLY A 66 8.71 -6.93 1.34
C GLY A 66 9.19 -5.96 0.27
N THR A 67 10.48 -6.03 -0.09
CA THR A 67 11.08 -5.19 -1.14
C THR A 67 10.91 -5.74 -2.56
N GLN A 68 10.27 -6.89 -2.73
CA GLN A 68 9.93 -7.38 -4.07
C GLN A 68 8.76 -6.56 -4.62
N LEU A 69 8.88 -6.15 -5.86
CA LEU A 69 7.87 -5.33 -6.55
C LEU A 69 7.54 -3.99 -5.85
N GLY A 70 8.35 -3.53 -4.89
CA GLY A 70 8.03 -2.41 -4.01
C GLY A 70 7.37 -1.22 -4.67
N ALA A 71 8.14 -0.41 -5.43
CA ALA A 71 7.61 0.74 -6.15
C ALA A 71 6.70 0.35 -7.34
N LEU A 72 6.77 -0.88 -7.85
CA LEU A 72 5.88 -1.37 -8.91
C LEU A 72 4.47 -1.63 -8.36
N LEU A 73 4.35 -2.23 -7.18
CA LEU A 73 3.06 -2.36 -6.49
C LEU A 73 2.55 -1.00 -6.05
N GLY A 74 3.44 -0.15 -5.54
CA GLY A 74 3.10 1.15 -5.02
C GLY A 74 2.49 1.08 -3.63
N GLY A 75 1.45 1.86 -3.38
CA GLY A 75 0.76 1.89 -2.10
C GLY A 75 -0.54 2.68 -2.16
N VAL A 76 -1.26 2.64 -1.05
CA VAL A 76 -2.54 3.35 -0.86
C VAL A 76 -2.39 4.51 0.11
N ASP A 77 -3.26 5.51 -0.01
CA ASP A 77 -3.39 6.59 0.96
C ASP A 77 -4.15 6.14 2.23
N ASP A 78 -4.35 7.09 3.13
CA ASP A 78 -5.08 6.87 4.38
C ASP A 78 -6.56 6.51 4.18
N GLU A 79 -7.12 6.84 3.04
CA GLU A 79 -8.49 6.55 2.61
C GLU A 79 -8.60 5.22 1.85
N GLY A 80 -7.46 4.54 1.57
CA GLY A 80 -7.41 3.27 0.85
C GLY A 80 -7.34 3.41 -0.67
N ASN A 81 -7.18 4.63 -1.21
CA ASN A 81 -7.03 4.82 -2.66
C ASN A 81 -5.59 4.56 -3.10
N GLY A 82 -5.42 3.88 -4.20
CA GLY A 82 -4.10 3.68 -4.81
C GLY A 82 -3.49 5.00 -5.27
N VAL A 83 -2.29 5.31 -4.78
CA VAL A 83 -1.59 6.58 -5.10
C VAL A 83 -0.44 6.40 -6.07
N ASN A 84 0.05 5.19 -6.23
CA ASN A 84 1.14 4.87 -7.17
C ASN A 84 1.11 3.39 -7.57
N GLY A 85 1.85 3.04 -8.63
CA GLY A 85 2.06 1.67 -9.08
C GLY A 85 0.79 0.94 -9.52
N ILE A 86 0.76 -0.36 -9.28
CA ILE A 86 -0.38 -1.23 -9.61
C ILE A 86 -1.61 -0.87 -8.76
N GLU A 87 -1.41 -0.49 -7.49
CA GLU A 87 -2.51 -0.03 -6.63
C GLU A 87 -3.25 1.15 -7.26
N GLN A 88 -2.54 2.13 -7.83
CA GLN A 88 -3.16 3.25 -8.52
C GLN A 88 -3.79 2.82 -9.85
N MET A 89 -3.09 2.01 -10.63
CA MET A 89 -3.55 1.60 -11.96
C MET A 89 -4.84 0.77 -11.87
N MET A 90 -4.97 -0.06 -10.85
CA MET A 90 -6.09 -0.98 -10.65
C MET A 90 -7.03 -0.51 -9.53
N ASN A 91 -6.97 0.77 -9.17
CA ASN A 91 -7.74 1.31 -8.05
C ASN A 91 -9.25 1.07 -8.20
N ASP A 92 -9.79 1.27 -9.39
CA ASP A 92 -11.23 1.12 -9.66
C ASP A 92 -11.69 -0.33 -9.49
N GLU A 93 -10.83 -1.31 -9.79
CA GLU A 93 -11.10 -2.73 -9.63
C GLU A 93 -10.93 -3.18 -8.17
N LEU A 94 -9.91 -2.65 -7.49
CA LEU A 94 -9.59 -3.03 -6.11
C LEU A 94 -10.49 -2.37 -5.08
N THR A 95 -11.02 -1.17 -5.39
CA THR A 95 -11.88 -0.42 -4.51
C THR A 95 -13.30 -0.99 -4.57
N GLY A 96 -13.86 -1.33 -3.40
CA GLY A 96 -15.26 -1.71 -3.26
C GLY A 96 -16.19 -0.49 -3.19
N THR A 97 -17.41 -0.74 -2.82
CA THR A 97 -18.39 0.31 -2.53
C THR A 97 -18.80 0.19 -1.07
N ASP A 98 -18.64 1.28 -0.33
CA ASP A 98 -19.05 1.31 1.08
C ASP A 98 -20.55 1.13 1.22
N GLY A 99 -20.95 0.30 2.18
CA GLY A 99 -22.33 0.20 2.63
C GLY A 99 -22.66 1.30 3.64
N TYR A 100 -23.95 1.46 3.93
CA TYR A 100 -24.39 2.37 4.98
C TYR A 100 -25.58 1.81 5.75
N GLU A 101 -25.74 2.26 7.00
CA GLU A 101 -26.91 1.99 7.84
C GLU A 101 -27.39 3.28 8.49
N VAL A 102 -28.68 3.54 8.40
CA VAL A 102 -29.33 4.71 9.01
C VAL A 102 -30.18 4.25 10.20
N TYR A 103 -29.75 4.63 11.39
CA TYR A 103 -30.45 4.26 12.63
C TYR A 103 -30.41 5.42 13.65
N GLN A 104 -31.25 5.33 14.69
CA GLN A 104 -31.20 6.28 15.80
C GLN A 104 -30.15 5.84 16.84
N GLN A 105 -29.38 6.80 17.34
CA GLN A 105 -28.40 6.58 18.39
C GLN A 105 -28.90 7.08 19.73
N GLY A 106 -28.61 6.32 20.79
CA GLY A 106 -28.74 6.76 22.17
C GLY A 106 -27.67 7.78 22.57
N ASN A 107 -27.77 8.32 23.79
CA ASN A 107 -26.85 9.33 24.31
C ASN A 107 -25.40 8.83 24.46
N GLY A 108 -25.17 7.51 24.50
CA GLY A 108 -23.87 6.88 24.56
C GLY A 108 -23.30 6.47 23.20
N GLY A 109 -24.00 6.77 22.10
CA GLY A 109 -23.61 6.36 20.73
C GLY A 109 -24.06 4.96 20.35
N GLU A 110 -24.78 4.23 21.24
CA GLU A 110 -25.31 2.91 20.96
C GLU A 110 -26.48 2.98 19.97
N GLN A 111 -26.55 2.02 19.07
CA GLN A 111 -27.67 1.84 18.16
C GLN A 111 -28.93 1.44 18.95
N ILE A 112 -30.03 2.16 18.73
CA ILE A 112 -31.33 1.80 19.33
C ILE A 112 -31.94 0.67 18.49
N PRO A 113 -32.19 -0.53 19.08
CA PRO A 113 -32.74 -1.66 18.34
C PRO A 113 -34.09 -1.32 17.69
N GLY A 114 -34.29 -1.74 16.43
CA GLY A 114 -35.52 -1.55 15.68
C GLY A 114 -35.72 -0.14 15.10
N THR A 115 -34.71 0.73 15.15
CA THR A 115 -34.74 2.08 14.58
C THR A 115 -34.06 2.19 13.21
N MET A 116 -33.56 1.08 12.66
CA MET A 116 -32.95 1.08 11.31
C MET A 116 -34.05 1.44 10.29
N THR A 117 -33.83 2.50 9.53
CA THR A 117 -34.76 3.02 8.53
C THR A 117 -34.30 2.80 7.10
N ASP A 118 -33.00 2.64 6.91
CA ASP A 118 -32.38 2.41 5.60
C ASP A 118 -31.03 1.73 5.77
N SER A 119 -30.65 0.90 4.80
CA SER A 119 -29.32 0.27 4.77
C SER A 119 -28.98 -0.24 3.37
N GLU A 120 -27.71 -0.15 3.01
CA GLU A 120 -27.13 -0.77 1.83
C GLU A 120 -25.87 -1.54 2.25
N ALA A 121 -25.77 -2.79 1.81
CA ALA A 121 -24.60 -3.60 2.15
C ALA A 121 -23.36 -3.12 1.36
N ALA A 122 -22.19 -3.17 2.00
CA ALA A 122 -20.93 -2.95 1.30
C ALA A 122 -20.72 -4.01 0.21
N VAL A 123 -20.08 -3.60 -0.87
CA VAL A 123 -19.66 -4.49 -1.98
C VAL A 123 -18.15 -4.48 -2.03
N ASP A 124 -17.54 -5.65 -1.86
CA ASP A 124 -16.08 -5.80 -1.93
C ASP A 124 -15.56 -5.49 -3.33
N GLY A 125 -14.33 -4.98 -3.41
CA GLY A 125 -13.60 -4.83 -4.67
C GLY A 125 -13.25 -6.19 -5.28
N SER A 126 -12.73 -6.16 -6.49
CA SER A 126 -12.31 -7.36 -7.21
C SER A 126 -10.86 -7.73 -6.89
N ASP A 127 -10.56 -9.03 -6.97
CA ASP A 127 -9.18 -9.50 -6.89
C ASP A 127 -8.43 -9.22 -8.19
N VAL A 128 -7.17 -8.81 -8.07
CA VAL A 128 -6.25 -8.63 -9.20
C VAL A 128 -5.12 -9.64 -9.09
N THR A 129 -4.96 -10.47 -10.13
CA THR A 129 -3.88 -11.45 -10.22
C THR A 129 -2.86 -10.99 -11.25
N LEU A 130 -1.60 -10.89 -10.83
CA LEU A 130 -0.49 -10.56 -11.71
C LEU A 130 0.09 -11.83 -12.35
N THR A 131 0.74 -11.66 -13.50
CA THR A 131 1.48 -12.75 -14.19
C THR A 131 2.85 -13.02 -13.56
N ILE A 132 3.23 -12.24 -12.55
CA ILE A 132 4.52 -12.36 -11.88
C ILE A 132 4.59 -13.66 -11.07
N ASP A 133 5.59 -14.48 -11.36
CA ASP A 133 5.98 -15.62 -10.54
C ASP A 133 6.89 -15.15 -9.41
N GLN A 134 6.47 -15.34 -8.17
CA GLN A 134 7.17 -14.81 -7.00
C GLN A 134 8.57 -15.40 -6.83
N ASP A 135 8.75 -16.68 -7.12
CA ASP A 135 10.05 -17.36 -6.97
C ASP A 135 11.05 -16.90 -8.03
N VAL A 136 10.58 -16.79 -9.28
CA VAL A 136 11.39 -16.27 -10.39
C VAL A 136 11.76 -14.82 -10.12
N ASN A 137 10.81 -14.02 -9.69
CA ASN A 137 11.00 -12.61 -9.40
C ASN A 137 12.00 -12.38 -8.27
N TRP A 138 11.90 -13.16 -7.18
CA TRP A 138 12.88 -13.15 -6.08
C TRP A 138 14.30 -13.49 -6.56
N TYR A 139 14.41 -14.52 -7.43
CA TYR A 139 15.70 -14.90 -7.96
C TYR A 139 16.30 -13.81 -8.86
N VAL A 140 15.47 -13.18 -9.70
CA VAL A 140 15.88 -12.05 -10.53
C VAL A 140 16.41 -10.91 -9.67
N LYS A 141 15.66 -10.50 -8.62
CA LYS A 141 16.11 -9.44 -7.69
C LYS A 141 17.45 -9.77 -7.06
N LYS A 142 17.65 -11.01 -6.59
CA LYS A 142 18.89 -11.45 -6.02
C LYS A 142 20.07 -11.31 -7.02
N VAL A 143 19.91 -11.80 -8.25
CA VAL A 143 20.96 -11.73 -9.28
C VAL A 143 21.26 -10.29 -9.67
N LEU A 144 20.25 -9.43 -9.77
CA LEU A 144 20.43 -8.00 -10.04
C LEU A 144 21.25 -7.30 -8.94
N ARG A 145 21.00 -7.61 -7.68
CA ARG A 145 21.76 -7.07 -6.55
C ARG A 145 23.23 -7.51 -6.59
N GLU A 146 23.47 -8.80 -6.77
CA GLU A 146 24.80 -9.34 -6.92
C GLU A 146 25.55 -8.68 -8.11
N GLY A 147 24.90 -8.56 -9.27
CA GLY A 147 25.49 -7.90 -10.43
C GLY A 147 25.73 -6.40 -10.22
N LYS A 148 24.82 -5.68 -9.55
CA LYS A 148 25.01 -4.26 -9.21
C LYS A 148 26.26 -4.06 -8.36
N GLU A 149 26.47 -4.92 -7.35
CA GLU A 149 27.65 -4.88 -6.49
C GLU A 149 28.92 -5.24 -7.26
N GLU A 150 28.91 -6.33 -8.01
CA GLU A 150 30.09 -6.82 -8.77
C GLU A 150 30.58 -5.80 -9.79
N PHE A 151 29.68 -5.14 -10.51
CA PHE A 151 30.01 -4.19 -11.57
C PHE A 151 30.03 -2.73 -11.12
N GLY A 152 29.69 -2.44 -9.86
CA GLY A 152 29.60 -1.07 -9.34
C GLY A 152 28.56 -0.22 -10.07
N ALA A 153 27.45 -0.85 -10.52
CA ALA A 153 26.40 -0.18 -11.26
C ALA A 153 25.55 0.73 -10.33
N ALA A 154 25.04 1.84 -10.87
CA ALA A 154 24.16 2.73 -10.12
C ALA A 154 22.82 2.05 -9.82
N TRP A 155 22.27 1.36 -10.80
CA TRP A 155 21.04 0.55 -10.72
C TRP A 155 21.11 -0.61 -11.72
N ALA A 156 20.27 -1.60 -11.54
CA ALA A 156 20.05 -2.67 -12.49
C ALA A 156 18.55 -3.03 -12.52
N ILE A 157 18.08 -3.41 -13.70
CA ILE A 157 16.71 -3.87 -13.92
C ILE A 157 16.72 -5.23 -14.64
N GLY A 158 15.70 -6.04 -14.39
CA GLY A 158 15.54 -7.34 -15.03
C GLY A 158 14.08 -7.59 -15.37
N VAL A 159 13.87 -8.03 -16.60
CA VAL A 159 12.55 -8.44 -17.11
C VAL A 159 12.66 -9.85 -17.66
N VAL A 160 11.78 -10.73 -17.24
CA VAL A 160 11.68 -12.09 -17.78
C VAL A 160 10.30 -12.25 -18.39
N GLN A 161 10.27 -12.62 -19.68
CA GLN A 161 9.06 -12.81 -20.44
C GLN A 161 8.96 -14.25 -20.93
N ASP A 162 7.78 -14.85 -20.76
CA ASP A 162 7.45 -16.12 -21.40
C ASP A 162 7.23 -15.89 -22.90
N LEU A 163 8.00 -16.60 -23.75
CA LEU A 163 7.92 -16.44 -25.20
C LEU A 163 6.71 -17.15 -25.84
N GLN A 164 5.98 -17.97 -25.09
CA GLN A 164 4.79 -18.65 -25.59
C GLN A 164 3.53 -17.85 -25.32
N THR A 165 3.41 -17.28 -24.12
CA THR A 165 2.24 -16.49 -23.68
C THR A 165 2.44 -15.00 -23.88
N ASN A 166 3.69 -14.53 -24.00
CA ASN A 166 4.12 -13.13 -23.94
C ASN A 166 3.87 -12.44 -22.58
N GLU A 167 3.60 -13.21 -21.54
CA GLU A 167 3.43 -12.69 -20.19
C GLU A 167 4.77 -12.33 -19.57
N ILE A 168 4.80 -11.25 -18.80
CA ILE A 168 5.94 -10.88 -17.96
C ILE A 168 5.83 -11.66 -16.66
N ILE A 169 6.76 -12.60 -16.45
CA ILE A 169 6.78 -13.47 -15.28
C ILE A 169 7.75 -12.99 -14.18
N ALA A 170 8.64 -12.03 -14.49
CA ALA A 170 9.40 -11.30 -13.51
C ALA A 170 9.72 -9.89 -14.03
N LEU A 171 9.62 -8.91 -13.12
CA LEU A 171 9.97 -7.52 -13.36
C LEU A 171 10.51 -6.95 -12.06
N GLU A 172 11.82 -6.72 -12.02
CA GLU A 172 12.51 -6.25 -10.80
C GLU A 172 13.56 -5.21 -11.11
N ASP A 173 13.88 -4.44 -10.09
CA ASP A 173 14.97 -3.50 -10.03
C ASP A 173 15.79 -3.68 -8.73
N THR A 174 16.82 -2.86 -8.57
CA THR A 174 17.70 -2.93 -7.40
C THR A 174 17.36 -1.95 -6.30
N ASP A 175 16.20 -1.31 -6.34
CA ASP A 175 15.73 -0.48 -5.25
C ASP A 175 15.23 -1.33 -4.08
N GLU A 176 15.48 -0.85 -2.87
CA GLU A 176 15.10 -1.52 -1.62
C GLU A 176 13.83 -0.87 -1.02
N ILE A 177 12.88 -0.55 -1.87
CA ILE A 177 11.61 0.07 -1.50
C ILE A 177 10.63 -1.04 -1.10
N GLU A 178 10.08 -0.96 0.10
CA GLU A 178 9.02 -1.87 0.55
C GLU A 178 7.66 -1.43 -0.02
N ALA A 179 6.89 -2.36 -0.56
CA ALA A 179 5.54 -2.08 -1.05
C ALA A 179 4.67 -1.50 0.07
N GLY A 180 3.86 -0.49 -0.25
CA GLY A 180 3.01 0.22 0.71
C GLY A 180 3.73 1.25 1.58
N SER A 181 5.07 1.30 1.57
CA SER A 181 5.82 2.33 2.31
C SER A 181 5.60 3.73 1.70
N ASP A 182 5.95 4.77 2.46
CA ASP A 182 5.90 6.14 1.94
C ASP A 182 6.80 6.32 0.71
N ASP A 183 7.93 5.61 0.68
CA ASP A 183 8.81 5.61 -0.48
C ASP A 183 8.14 4.95 -1.71
N ALA A 184 7.39 3.86 -1.53
CA ALA A 184 6.64 3.22 -2.62
C ALA A 184 5.51 4.11 -3.16
N LYS A 185 4.92 4.94 -2.31
CA LYS A 185 3.88 5.92 -2.71
C LYS A 185 4.45 7.08 -3.53
N LEU A 186 5.72 7.41 -3.34
CA LEU A 186 6.35 8.58 -3.95
C LEU A 186 7.25 8.25 -5.15
N ASN A 187 7.76 7.02 -5.23
CA ASN A 187 8.73 6.63 -6.25
C ASN A 187 8.11 5.68 -7.28
N VAL A 188 8.54 5.82 -8.51
CA VAL A 188 8.19 4.92 -9.62
C VAL A 188 9.35 3.96 -9.83
N SER A 189 9.05 2.65 -10.02
CA SER A 189 10.09 1.65 -10.26
C SER A 189 10.96 2.01 -11.47
N PRO A 190 12.30 2.01 -11.33
CA PRO A 190 13.23 2.20 -12.43
C PRO A 190 12.99 1.25 -13.61
N ALA A 191 12.46 0.06 -13.35
CA ALA A 191 12.16 -0.92 -14.39
C ALA A 191 11.14 -0.44 -15.43
N VAL A 192 10.31 0.56 -15.07
CA VAL A 192 9.28 1.12 -15.97
C VAL A 192 9.45 2.62 -16.25
N SER A 193 10.34 3.31 -15.54
CA SER A 193 10.47 4.77 -15.63
C SER A 193 11.83 5.27 -16.12
N GLU A 194 12.92 4.51 -15.88
CA GLU A 194 14.26 4.99 -16.20
C GLU A 194 14.59 4.86 -17.69
N PRO A 195 14.85 5.96 -18.39
CA PRO A 195 15.34 5.93 -19.75
C PRO A 195 16.81 5.53 -19.77
N PHE A 196 17.18 4.61 -20.64
CA PHE A 196 18.57 4.21 -20.84
C PHE A 196 18.92 4.10 -22.33
N GLU A 197 20.21 4.22 -22.63
CA GLU A 197 20.71 4.00 -24.00
C GLU A 197 20.77 2.49 -24.27
N PRO A 198 19.94 1.95 -25.19
CA PRO A 198 19.81 0.50 -25.36
C PRO A 198 21.07 -0.17 -25.93
N GLY A 199 21.94 0.58 -26.57
CA GLY A 199 23.16 0.05 -27.17
C GLY A 199 22.89 -1.18 -28.05
N PRO A 200 23.66 -2.29 -27.89
CA PRO A 200 23.50 -3.51 -28.69
C PRO A 200 22.15 -4.23 -28.53
N ILE A 201 21.41 -3.98 -27.46
CA ILE A 201 20.05 -4.56 -27.24
C ILE A 201 19.11 -4.10 -28.35
N GLY A 202 19.27 -2.90 -28.88
CA GLY A 202 18.51 -2.39 -30.03
C GLY A 202 18.65 -3.23 -31.31
N LYS A 203 19.68 -4.10 -31.41
CA LYS A 203 19.84 -5.02 -32.55
C LYS A 203 18.71 -6.04 -32.66
N VAL A 204 18.04 -6.38 -31.56
CA VAL A 204 16.87 -7.28 -31.56
C VAL A 204 15.77 -6.69 -32.43
N ILE A 205 15.50 -5.39 -32.32
CA ILE A 205 14.50 -4.69 -33.13
C ILE A 205 14.91 -4.71 -34.62
N THR A 206 16.19 -4.42 -34.89
CA THR A 206 16.73 -4.45 -36.25
C THR A 206 16.61 -5.85 -36.89
N MET A 207 16.97 -6.90 -36.15
CA MET A 207 16.85 -8.26 -36.61
C MET A 207 15.41 -8.71 -36.85
N ALA A 208 14.51 -8.34 -35.94
CA ALA A 208 13.07 -8.60 -36.11
C ALA A 208 12.53 -7.96 -37.40
N GLY A 209 12.91 -6.69 -37.64
CA GLY A 209 12.55 -5.99 -38.90
C GLY A 209 13.10 -6.65 -40.14
N LEU A 210 14.36 -7.12 -40.13
CA LEU A 210 14.97 -7.84 -41.25
C LEU A 210 14.24 -9.16 -41.53
N LEU A 211 13.97 -9.95 -40.49
CA LEU A 211 13.24 -11.20 -40.62
C LEU A 211 11.82 -10.99 -41.18
N GLN A 212 11.13 -9.94 -40.71
CA GLN A 212 9.78 -9.61 -41.19
C GLN A 212 9.77 -9.18 -42.66
N THR A 213 10.83 -8.53 -43.15
CA THR A 213 10.95 -8.14 -44.56
C THR A 213 11.48 -9.26 -45.46
N GLY A 214 11.82 -10.43 -44.92
CA GLY A 214 12.36 -11.55 -45.65
C GLY A 214 13.80 -11.39 -46.16
N LEU A 215 14.51 -10.39 -45.63
CA LEU A 215 15.95 -10.24 -45.88
C LEU A 215 16.71 -11.15 -44.91
N HIS A 216 17.42 -12.13 -45.43
CA HIS A 216 18.24 -13.12 -44.71
C HIS A 216 19.72 -12.81 -44.89
#